data_12e977ec005429edde3de79d9a3a2727
#
_entry.id   12e977ec005429edde3de79d9a3a2727
#
_cell.length_a   1.000
_cell.length_b   1.000
_cell.length_c   1.000
_cell.angle_alpha   90.00
_cell.angle_beta   90.00
_cell.angle_gamma   90.00
#
_symmetry.space_group_name_H-M   'P 1'
#
loop_
_entity.id
_entity.type
_entity.pdbx_description
1 polymer ?
#
loop_
_entity_poly.entity_id
_entity_poly.type
_entity_poly.pdbx_seq_one_letter_code
_entity_poly.pdbx_strand_id
1 'polypeptide(L)'
;MVELQISGVHYQMTDKVKAYINEKMGTLSKYHAGLKKVHITIHPQEQNRIRVDVDMHLPHGRDVVAHDAEDTVYSAIDVVHDKAAAQLRKIHDKEARSHRVAG
;
A
#
# COMPACT_ATOMS: atom_id res chain seq x y z
N MET A 1 3.32 12.35 9.76
CA MET A 1 2.58 11.11 10.06
C MET A 1 1.74 10.72 8.85
N VAL A 2 1.77 9.44 8.48
CA VAL A 2 1.02 8.96 7.32
C VAL A 2 -0.42 8.66 7.72
N GLU A 3 -1.37 9.19 6.96
CA GLU A 3 -2.77 8.88 7.18
C GLU A 3 -3.10 7.53 6.54
N LEU A 4 -3.70 6.64 7.30
CA LEU A 4 -4.09 5.32 6.82
C LEU A 4 -5.61 5.19 6.82
N GLN A 5 -6.17 4.93 5.65
CA GLN A 5 -7.61 4.73 5.49
C GLN A 5 -7.87 3.29 5.04
N ILE A 6 -8.78 2.61 5.72
CA ILE A 6 -9.10 1.20 5.47
C ILE A 6 -10.55 1.08 5.06
N SER A 7 -10.81 0.42 3.93
CA SER A 7 -12.17 0.22 3.41
C SER A 7 -12.41 -1.24 3.04
N GLY A 8 -13.61 -1.72 3.29
CA GLY A 8 -14.06 -3.03 2.84
C GLY A 8 -15.23 -2.86 1.89
N VAL A 9 -15.18 -3.48 0.71
CA VAL A 9 -16.27 -3.48 -0.25
C VAL A 9 -16.85 -4.88 -0.28
N HIS A 10 -18.09 -5.03 0.21
CA HIS A 10 -18.71 -6.35 0.36
C HIS A 10 -17.83 -7.30 1.19
N TYR A 11 -17.05 -6.74 2.10
CA TYR A 11 -16.13 -7.48 2.94
C TYR A 11 -16.28 -6.99 4.38
N GLN A 12 -16.58 -7.90 5.30
CA GLN A 12 -16.73 -7.55 6.71
C GLN A 12 -15.36 -7.46 7.37
N MET A 13 -14.93 -6.25 7.65
CA MET A 13 -13.64 -5.99 8.25
C MET A 13 -13.66 -6.40 9.73
N THR A 14 -12.70 -7.24 10.13
CA THR A 14 -12.55 -7.64 11.53
C THR A 14 -11.46 -6.80 12.19
N ASP A 15 -11.49 -6.72 13.52
CA ASP A 15 -10.44 -6.00 14.26
C ASP A 15 -9.06 -6.61 14.03
N LYS A 16 -9.01 -7.92 13.88
CA LYS A 16 -7.76 -8.63 13.64
C LYS A 16 -7.16 -8.25 12.30
N VAL A 17 -7.98 -8.17 11.27
CA VAL A 17 -7.53 -7.77 9.93
C VAL A 17 -7.09 -6.30 9.94
N LYS A 18 -7.85 -5.44 10.62
CA LYS A 18 -7.46 -4.02 10.75
C LYS A 18 -6.10 -3.87 11.43
N ALA A 19 -5.89 -4.62 12.51
CA ALA A 19 -4.61 -4.58 13.23
C ALA A 19 -3.45 -5.02 12.33
N TYR A 20 -3.67 -6.06 11.55
CA TYR A 20 -2.66 -6.57 10.62
C TYR A 20 -2.33 -5.53 9.54
N ILE A 21 -3.35 -4.88 9.00
CA ILE A 21 -3.16 -3.82 8.00
C ILE A 21 -2.38 -2.66 8.60
N ASN A 22 -2.76 -2.22 9.80
CA ASN A 22 -2.08 -1.11 10.46
C ASN A 22 -0.60 -1.42 10.67
N GLU A 23 -0.29 -2.63 11.10
CA GLU A 23 1.09 -3.05 11.33
C GLU A 23 1.89 -3.05 10.04
N LYS A 24 1.35 -3.68 8.98
CA LYS A 24 2.05 -3.79 7.70
C LYS A 24 2.17 -2.47 6.98
N MET A 25 1.06 -1.76 6.83
CA MET A 25 1.06 -0.52 6.05
C MET A 25 1.76 0.62 6.75
N GLY A 26 1.82 0.57 8.08
CA GLY A 26 2.55 1.57 8.86
C GLY A 26 4.04 1.60 8.55
N THR A 27 4.58 0.51 8.00
CA THR A 27 6.00 0.44 7.64
C THR A 27 6.34 1.10 6.31
N LEU A 28 5.33 1.43 5.49
CA LEU A 28 5.56 1.96 4.15
C LEU A 28 6.27 3.31 4.16
N SER A 29 6.08 4.11 5.20
CA SER A 29 6.74 5.41 5.33
C SER A 29 8.26 5.30 5.38
N LYS A 30 8.80 4.12 5.69
CA LYS A 30 10.24 3.88 5.69
C LYS A 30 10.85 4.00 4.29
N TYR A 31 10.03 3.75 3.27
CA TYR A 31 10.52 3.70 1.89
C TYR A 31 10.41 5.02 1.16
N HIS A 32 9.60 5.95 1.68
CA HIS A 32 9.50 7.28 1.09
C HIS A 32 9.00 8.27 2.15
N ALA A 33 9.85 9.23 2.51
CA ALA A 33 9.54 10.20 3.56
C ALA A 33 8.38 11.12 3.18
N GLY A 34 8.12 11.28 1.89
CA GLY A 34 7.04 12.14 1.39
C GLY A 34 5.66 11.49 1.36
N LEU A 35 5.57 10.22 1.73
CA LEU A 35 4.29 9.52 1.73
C LEU A 35 3.31 10.18 2.69
N LYS A 36 2.16 10.62 2.16
CA LYS A 36 1.17 11.37 2.94
C LYS A 36 -0.01 10.53 3.38
N LYS A 37 -0.51 9.69 2.49
CA LYS A 37 -1.72 8.92 2.75
C LYS A 37 -1.64 7.57 2.06
N VAL A 38 -2.17 6.56 2.74
CA VAL A 38 -2.31 5.21 2.20
C VAL A 38 -3.78 4.81 2.36
N HIS A 39 -4.43 4.48 1.26
CA HIS A 39 -5.79 3.97 1.30
C HIS A 39 -5.77 2.52 0.83
N ILE A 40 -6.19 1.62 1.70
CA ILE A 40 -6.25 0.20 1.39
C ILE A 40 -7.71 -0.25 1.30
N THR A 41 -8.05 -0.95 0.23
CA THR A 41 -9.40 -1.45 -0.01
C THR A 41 -9.37 -2.96 -0.19
N ILE A 42 -10.25 -3.66 0.50
CA ILE A 42 -10.36 -5.12 0.43
C ILE A 42 -11.71 -5.48 -0.16
N HIS A 43 -11.69 -6.35 -1.16
CA HIS A 43 -12.94 -6.87 -1.71
C HIS A 43 -12.78 -8.31 -2.18
N PRO A 44 -13.83 -9.13 -1.95
CA PRO A 44 -13.79 -10.52 -2.41
C PRO A 44 -13.89 -10.62 -3.91
N GLN A 45 -13.32 -11.67 -4.46
CA GLN A 45 -13.40 -11.98 -5.88
C GLN A 45 -13.94 -13.40 -6.06
N GLU A 46 -14.12 -13.79 -7.29
CA GLU A 46 -14.55 -15.14 -7.65
C GLU A 46 -13.51 -16.17 -7.21
N GLN A 47 -13.95 -17.42 -7.08
CA GLN A 47 -13.09 -18.54 -6.71
C GLN A 47 -12.46 -18.38 -5.33
N ASN A 48 -13.20 -17.77 -4.40
CA ASN A 48 -12.77 -17.59 -3.00
C ASN A 48 -11.46 -16.82 -2.87
N ARG A 49 -11.20 -15.91 -3.79
CA ARG A 49 -10.01 -15.07 -3.72
C ARG A 49 -10.37 -13.73 -3.09
N ILE A 50 -9.38 -13.12 -2.47
CA ILE A 50 -9.52 -11.80 -1.86
C ILE A 50 -8.57 -10.84 -2.58
N ARG A 51 -9.11 -9.75 -3.09
CA ARG A 51 -8.31 -8.71 -3.74
C ARG A 51 -8.07 -7.56 -2.78
N VAL A 52 -6.85 -7.07 -2.77
CA VAL A 52 -6.45 -5.91 -1.98
C VAL A 52 -5.83 -4.87 -2.90
N ASP A 53 -6.36 -3.64 -2.84
CA ASP A 53 -5.82 -2.50 -3.59
C ASP A 53 -5.24 -1.51 -2.60
N VAL A 54 -4.10 -0.93 -2.95
CA VAL A 54 -3.44 0.09 -2.14
C VAL A 54 -3.19 1.32 -3.00
N ASP A 55 -3.73 2.45 -2.55
CA ASP A 55 -3.50 3.76 -3.16
C ASP A 55 -2.57 4.54 -2.24
N MET A 56 -1.47 5.03 -2.79
CA MET A 56 -0.50 5.81 -2.03
C MET A 56 -0.40 7.21 -2.60
N HIS A 57 -0.51 8.22 -1.73
CA HIS A 57 -0.45 9.61 -2.14
C HIS A 57 0.89 10.22 -1.76
N LEU A 58 1.63 10.67 -2.76
CA LEU A 58 2.92 11.32 -2.61
C LEU A 58 2.80 12.81 -2.93
N PRO A 59 3.84 13.61 -2.62
CA PRO A 59 3.80 15.04 -2.92
C PRO A 59 3.62 15.33 -4.41
N HIS A 60 3.12 16.51 -4.71
CA HIS A 60 2.94 17.05 -6.07
C HIS A 60 1.88 16.27 -6.87
N GLY A 61 0.87 15.75 -6.17
CA GLY A 61 -0.24 15.05 -6.82
C GLY A 61 0.10 13.70 -7.41
N ARG A 62 1.23 13.11 -7.02
CA ARG A 62 1.63 11.81 -7.53
C ARG A 62 0.93 10.71 -6.73
N ASP A 63 0.17 9.90 -7.42
CA ASP A 63 -0.49 8.74 -6.82
C ASP A 63 0.14 7.47 -7.37
N VAL A 64 0.36 6.51 -6.47
CA VAL A 64 0.94 5.21 -6.82
C VAL A 64 -0.01 4.13 -6.33
N VAL A 65 -0.30 3.15 -7.18
CA VAL A 65 -1.22 2.07 -6.82
C VAL A 65 -0.53 0.72 -6.93
N ALA A 66 -0.93 -0.19 -6.05
CA ALA A 66 -0.52 -1.59 -6.11
C ALA A 66 -1.75 -2.43 -5.80
N HIS A 67 -1.81 -3.63 -6.35
CA HIS A 67 -2.92 -4.54 -6.06
C HIS A 67 -2.46 -5.98 -6.16
N ASP A 68 -3.20 -6.85 -5.51
CA ASP A 68 -2.96 -8.28 -5.55
C ASP A 68 -4.21 -9.04 -5.11
N ALA A 69 -4.33 -10.29 -5.54
CA ALA A 69 -5.41 -11.17 -5.13
C ALA A 69 -4.83 -12.50 -4.72
N GLU A 70 -5.25 -13.01 -3.56
CA GLU A 70 -4.72 -14.25 -3.00
C GLU A 70 -5.86 -15.06 -2.38
N ASP A 71 -5.54 -16.25 -1.92
CA ASP A 71 -6.52 -17.13 -1.28
C ASP A 71 -6.95 -16.64 0.10
N THR A 72 -6.11 -15.90 0.79
CA THR A 72 -6.43 -15.34 2.10
C THR A 72 -6.17 -13.85 2.12
N VAL A 73 -6.87 -13.14 3.01
CA VAL A 73 -6.68 -11.70 3.15
C VAL A 73 -5.27 -11.38 3.64
N TYR A 74 -4.73 -12.20 4.52
CA TYR A 74 -3.38 -11.96 5.07
C TYR A 74 -2.31 -12.09 4.00
N SER A 75 -2.41 -13.11 3.15
CA SER A 75 -1.49 -13.28 2.03
C SER A 75 -1.57 -12.11 1.06
N ALA A 76 -2.78 -11.66 0.77
CA ALA A 76 -2.99 -10.53 -0.14
C ALA A 76 -2.37 -9.24 0.42
N ILE A 77 -2.55 -9.01 1.73
CA ILE A 77 -1.95 -7.84 2.38
C ILE A 77 -0.42 -7.90 2.31
N ASP A 78 0.16 -9.07 2.59
CA ASP A 78 1.61 -9.24 2.55
C ASP A 78 2.17 -8.96 1.15
N VAL A 79 1.57 -9.55 0.13
CA VAL A 79 2.05 -9.41 -1.24
C VAL A 79 1.87 -7.97 -1.74
N VAL A 80 0.71 -7.37 -1.47
CA VAL A 80 0.49 -5.99 -1.91
C VAL A 80 1.40 -5.01 -1.18
N HIS A 81 1.71 -5.28 0.09
CA HIS A 81 2.69 -4.50 0.85
C HIS A 81 4.05 -4.53 0.16
N ASP A 82 4.52 -5.72 -0.22
CA ASP A 82 5.82 -5.87 -0.87
C ASP A 82 5.85 -5.15 -2.22
N LYS A 83 4.76 -5.23 -2.98
CA LYS A 83 4.64 -4.51 -4.25
C LYS A 83 4.67 -3.00 -4.04
N ALA A 84 3.94 -2.52 -3.03
CA ALA A 84 3.90 -1.09 -2.71
C ALA A 84 5.27 -0.60 -2.27
N ALA A 85 5.93 -1.34 -1.39
CA ALA A 85 7.26 -1.00 -0.89
C ALA A 85 8.27 -0.93 -2.04
N ALA A 86 8.21 -1.88 -2.97
CA ALA A 86 9.10 -1.90 -4.13
C ALA A 86 8.90 -0.67 -5.01
N GLN A 87 7.66 -0.26 -5.23
CA GLN A 87 7.36 0.93 -6.01
C GLN A 87 7.85 2.20 -5.34
N LEU A 88 7.65 2.32 -4.03
CA LEU A 88 8.11 3.49 -3.26
C LEU A 88 9.62 3.59 -3.29
N ARG A 89 10.30 2.46 -3.14
CA ARG A 89 11.76 2.40 -3.18
C ARG A 89 12.29 2.84 -4.53
N LYS A 90 11.64 2.37 -5.59
CA LYS A 90 12.01 2.72 -6.96
C LYS A 90 11.85 4.23 -7.21
N ILE A 91 10.76 4.81 -6.74
CA ILE A 91 10.52 6.25 -6.86
C ILE A 91 11.56 7.03 -6.07
N HIS A 92 11.82 6.61 -4.84
CA HIS A 92 12.82 7.24 -3.98
C HIS A 92 14.19 7.24 -4.64
N ASP A 93 14.62 6.11 -5.18
CA ASP A 93 15.92 5.97 -5.84
C ASP A 93 16.01 6.85 -7.09
N LYS A 94 14.92 6.93 -7.84
CA LYS A 94 14.85 7.76 -9.04
C LYS A 94 14.95 9.24 -8.68
N GLU A 95 14.26 9.67 -7.64
CA GLU A 95 14.32 11.05 -7.16
C GLU A 95 15.72 11.40 -6.66
N ALA A 96 16.34 10.51 -5.88
CA ALA A 96 17.67 10.70 -5.37
C ALA A 96 18.69 10.80 -6.50
N ARG A 97 18.55 9.97 -7.52
CA ARG A 97 19.43 9.96 -8.70
C ARG A 97 19.29 11.24 -9.50
N SER A 98 18.06 11.68 -9.72
CA SER A 98 17.74 12.92 -10.42
C SER A 98 18.37 14.13 -9.71
N HIS A 99 18.22 14.15 -8.40
CA HIS A 99 18.78 15.22 -7.57
C HIS A 99 20.31 15.24 -7.64
N ARG A 100 20.91 14.07 -7.63
CA ARG A 100 22.36 13.92 -7.72
C ARG A 100 22.90 14.41 -9.06
N VAL A 101 22.18 14.11 -10.14
CA VAL A 101 22.58 14.53 -11.48
C VAL A 101 22.41 16.03 -11.66
N ALA A 102 21.39 16.62 -11.06
CA ALA A 102 21.13 18.05 -11.14
C ALA A 102 22.11 18.86 -10.31
N GLY A 103 22.71 18.24 -9.33
CA GLY A 103 23.71 18.88 -8.50
C GLY A 103 25.08 18.69 -9.08
#